data_24758c5d29e7f28019613633d4ccec83
#
_entry.id   24758c5d29e7f28019613633d4ccec83
#
_cell.length_a   1.000
_cell.length_b   1.000
_cell.length_c   1.000
_cell.angle_alpha   90.00
_cell.angle_beta   90.00
_cell.angle_gamma   90.00
#
_symmetry.space_group_name_H-M   'P 1'
#
loop_
_entity.id
_entity.type
_entity.pdbx_description
1 polymer ?
#
loop_
_entity_poly.entity_id
_entity_poly.type
_entity_poly.pdbx_seq_one_letter_code
_entity_poly.pdbx_strand_id
1 'polypeptide(L)'
;MRPGKLSLSMLVLVLSGLLLNACSYSVQVFSTPSAAAPSATQPAFVATAVQLEATPTLVSPLATPTLISIRANTVNQLEIVSSFALGDSVRSIAFTPDGQALAAAGGNTGEYAIYIWDVASGQPVGILGGHHDIVWDIAFSPDGQLLASVSSDGTAQIRDWRAGDIEKVLNFPGQVVSVGFSPDGQTLAVGGVDTSQDQIQNAAVWMYAVGSWSPLLKLSEYMNITALAYSPNGGTIIGGGTSRNVQVWRTDTGAPQFTLYHAHQVSKVVISPDGLTAATGTCATVVNSDCTDGSVWLWDLPTGKLLQKLNGFPNVVESLAFSADGSALIAGSRNGTLRVYSTSDYSPVFETVAPGGISTLALSPDGGLLATGNDSGDVNLWKIVVRP
;
A
#
# COMPACT_ATOMS: atom_id res chain seq x y z
N MET A 1 16.39 71.62 -0.12
CA MET A 1 15.43 71.41 -1.17
C MET A 1 15.09 69.89 -1.16
N ARG A 2 13.85 69.53 -0.95
CA ARG A 2 13.40 68.13 -0.76
C ARG A 2 13.21 67.41 -2.12
N PRO A 3 13.58 66.17 -2.27
CA PRO A 3 13.18 65.34 -3.46
C PRO A 3 11.80 64.72 -3.32
N GLY A 4 11.08 64.72 -4.44
CA GLY A 4 9.70 64.27 -4.57
C GLY A 4 9.57 62.76 -4.62
N LYS A 5 8.40 62.31 -4.21
CA LYS A 5 7.91 60.95 -4.25
C LYS A 5 7.55 60.56 -5.68
N LEU A 6 8.11 59.47 -6.19
CA LEU A 6 7.58 58.76 -7.38
C LEU A 6 6.62 57.67 -6.93
N SER A 7 5.40 57.74 -7.43
CA SER A 7 4.36 56.71 -7.29
C SER A 7 4.62 55.60 -8.29
N LEU A 8 4.63 54.35 -7.80
CA LEU A 8 4.75 53.16 -8.64
C LEU A 8 3.32 52.72 -9.04
N SER A 9 2.99 52.95 -10.29
CA SER A 9 1.72 52.51 -10.89
C SER A 9 1.71 50.98 -11.11
N MET A 10 0.66 50.39 -10.63
CA MET A 10 0.32 48.99 -10.70
C MET A 10 0.05 48.56 -12.16
N LEU A 11 0.87 47.70 -12.71
CA LEU A 11 0.60 47.03 -14.00
C LEU A 11 -0.09 45.68 -13.71
N VAL A 12 -1.40 45.66 -13.90
CA VAL A 12 -2.19 44.44 -13.87
C VAL A 12 -2.06 43.77 -15.22
N LEU A 13 -1.33 42.66 -15.29
CA LEU A 13 -1.34 41.77 -16.42
C LEU A 13 -2.37 40.66 -16.12
N VAL A 14 -3.48 40.74 -16.84
CA VAL A 14 -4.49 39.64 -16.91
C VAL A 14 -3.88 38.55 -17.82
N LEU A 15 -3.47 37.45 -17.25
CA LEU A 15 -3.26 36.21 -17.97
C LEU A 15 -4.40 35.26 -17.67
N SER A 16 -5.26 35.12 -18.65
CA SER A 16 -6.37 34.17 -18.71
C SER A 16 -5.89 32.74 -18.74
N GLY A 17 -6.41 31.96 -17.80
CA GLY A 17 -6.91 30.63 -18.03
C GLY A 17 -5.93 29.50 -18.33
N LEU A 18 -5.62 28.74 -17.28
CA LEU A 18 -5.53 27.26 -17.34
C LEU A 18 -5.75 26.75 -15.91
N LEU A 19 -6.98 26.42 -15.61
CA LEU A 19 -7.35 25.70 -14.38
C LEU A 19 -6.89 24.24 -14.55
N LEU A 20 -5.77 23.92 -13.93
CA LEU A 20 -5.42 22.56 -13.58
C LEU A 20 -6.15 22.23 -12.27
N ASN A 21 -7.26 21.51 -12.37
CA ASN A 21 -7.90 20.90 -11.20
C ASN A 21 -7.01 19.74 -10.70
N ALA A 22 -6.14 20.09 -9.76
CA ALA A 22 -5.55 19.10 -8.87
C ALA A 22 -6.64 18.67 -7.87
N CYS A 23 -6.74 17.38 -7.58
CA CYS A 23 -7.54 16.85 -6.49
C CYS A 23 -7.26 17.68 -5.23
N SER A 24 -8.25 18.46 -4.79
CA SER A 24 -8.15 19.28 -3.60
C SER A 24 -8.31 18.40 -2.37
N TYR A 25 -7.21 18.00 -1.77
CA TYR A 25 -7.20 17.72 -0.34
C TYR A 25 -7.14 19.05 0.38
N SER A 26 -8.19 19.39 1.10
CA SER A 26 -8.21 20.56 1.96
C SER A 26 -7.35 20.29 3.20
N VAL A 27 -6.16 20.89 3.26
CA VAL A 27 -5.37 20.94 4.48
C VAL A 27 -5.95 22.03 5.36
N GLN A 28 -6.60 21.66 6.45
CA GLN A 28 -6.90 22.60 7.53
C GLN A 28 -5.64 22.78 8.39
N VAL A 29 -5.06 23.94 8.32
CA VAL A 29 -3.98 24.34 9.23
C VAL A 29 -4.63 24.74 10.56
N PHE A 30 -4.45 23.92 11.59
CA PHE A 30 -4.78 24.30 12.96
C PHE A 30 -3.57 24.94 13.60
N SER A 31 -3.72 26.21 14.01
CA SER A 31 -2.75 26.94 14.80
C SER A 31 -2.69 26.33 16.22
N THR A 32 -1.49 26.02 16.68
CA THR A 32 -1.19 25.55 18.03
C THR A 32 -1.38 26.67 19.05
N PRO A 33 -2.06 26.42 20.18
CA PRO A 33 -1.82 27.18 21.39
C PRO A 33 -0.68 26.54 22.20
N SER A 34 0.29 27.39 22.55
CA SER A 34 1.33 27.10 23.53
C SER A 34 0.73 26.93 24.92
N ALA A 35 1.17 25.94 25.65
CA ALA A 35 1.55 25.97 27.04
C ALA A 35 1.14 24.76 27.88
N ALA A 36 2.12 24.33 28.68
CA ALA A 36 2.03 23.72 30.01
C ALA A 36 1.56 22.28 30.11
N ALA A 37 2.52 21.42 30.42
CA ALA A 37 2.32 20.08 30.94
C ALA A 37 1.54 20.10 32.27
N PRO A 38 0.68 19.12 32.49
CA PRO A 38 0.67 18.42 33.73
C PRO A 38 0.85 16.90 33.56
N SER A 39 1.65 16.36 34.44
CA SER A 39 1.72 14.94 34.80
C SER A 39 0.33 14.36 34.96
N ALA A 40 -0.02 13.39 34.13
CA ALA A 40 -1.19 12.57 34.34
C ALA A 40 -0.83 11.10 34.16
N THR A 41 -0.92 10.36 35.23
CA THR A 41 -1.03 8.92 35.36
C THR A 41 -1.94 8.35 34.28
N GLN A 42 -1.42 7.45 33.46
CA GLN A 42 -2.20 6.71 32.50
C GLN A 42 -3.25 5.85 33.19
N PRO A 43 -4.52 5.93 32.79
CA PRO A 43 -5.50 4.92 33.20
C PRO A 43 -5.22 3.62 32.45
N ALA A 44 -5.22 2.52 33.18
CA ALA A 44 -5.22 1.19 32.62
C ALA A 44 -6.45 1.01 31.72
N PHE A 45 -6.22 0.82 30.45
CA PHE A 45 -7.28 0.48 29.48
C PHE A 45 -7.72 -0.96 29.76
N VAL A 46 -8.93 -1.10 30.27
CA VAL A 46 -9.66 -2.37 30.27
C VAL A 46 -10.08 -2.59 28.83
N ALA A 47 -9.55 -3.62 28.20
CA ALA A 47 -10.00 -4.05 26.89
C ALA A 47 -11.46 -4.49 26.99
N THR A 48 -12.37 -3.62 26.58
CA THR A 48 -13.78 -3.99 26.39
C THR A 48 -13.85 -4.78 25.10
N ALA A 49 -14.08 -6.08 25.20
CA ALA A 49 -14.36 -6.92 24.06
C ALA A 49 -15.68 -6.43 23.41
N VAL A 50 -15.57 -5.73 22.31
CA VAL A 50 -16.71 -5.43 21.46
C VAL A 50 -17.03 -6.73 20.71
N GLN A 51 -18.12 -7.38 21.09
CA GLN A 51 -18.68 -8.46 20.29
C GLN A 51 -19.25 -7.86 19.00
N LEU A 52 -18.46 -7.96 17.93
CA LEU A 52 -18.97 -7.76 16.58
C LEU A 52 -19.76 -9.01 16.20
N GLU A 53 -21.07 -8.91 16.11
CA GLU A 53 -21.90 -9.90 15.42
C GLU A 53 -21.65 -9.77 13.91
N ALA A 54 -20.49 -10.24 13.43
CA ALA A 54 -20.31 -10.55 12.05
C ALA A 54 -21.00 -11.91 11.82
N THR A 55 -22.15 -11.92 11.17
CA THR A 55 -22.77 -13.14 10.66
C THR A 55 -21.99 -13.57 9.42
N PRO A 56 -21.05 -14.52 9.51
CA PRO A 56 -20.44 -15.10 8.33
C PRO A 56 -21.49 -15.96 7.64
N THR A 57 -21.77 -15.68 6.40
CA THR A 57 -22.53 -16.62 5.56
C THR A 57 -21.63 -17.80 5.28
N LEU A 58 -21.65 -18.78 6.18
CA LEU A 58 -20.87 -20.01 6.05
C LEU A 58 -21.38 -20.81 4.84
N VAL A 59 -20.59 -20.84 3.80
CA VAL A 59 -20.65 -21.94 2.83
C VAL A 59 -19.97 -23.13 3.50
N SER A 60 -20.68 -24.28 3.57
CA SER A 60 -20.31 -25.52 4.26
C SER A 60 -18.83 -25.87 4.22
N PRO A 61 -18.26 -26.47 5.29
CA PRO A 61 -16.86 -26.89 5.29
C PRO A 61 -16.65 -27.93 4.19
N LEU A 62 -15.93 -27.53 3.13
CA LEU A 62 -15.43 -28.46 2.13
C LEU A 62 -14.30 -29.29 2.75
N ALA A 63 -14.32 -30.62 2.45
CA ALA A 63 -13.18 -31.50 2.67
C ALA A 63 -11.90 -30.81 2.15
N THR A 64 -10.82 -30.85 2.92
CA THR A 64 -9.53 -30.21 2.62
C THR A 64 -9.07 -30.53 1.19
N PRO A 65 -9.33 -29.68 0.21
CA PRO A 65 -8.78 -29.89 -1.13
C PRO A 65 -7.33 -29.39 -1.10
N THR A 66 -6.47 -30.12 -1.76
CA THR A 66 -5.11 -29.63 -2.06
C THR A 66 -5.26 -28.26 -2.73
N LEU A 67 -4.78 -27.19 -2.08
CA LEU A 67 -4.83 -25.86 -2.65
C LEU A 67 -3.99 -25.81 -3.92
N ILE A 68 -4.64 -25.51 -5.04
CA ILE A 68 -3.93 -25.29 -6.30
C ILE A 68 -3.47 -23.84 -6.30
N SER A 69 -2.17 -23.63 -6.40
CA SER A 69 -1.61 -22.28 -6.42
C SER A 69 -2.05 -21.50 -7.66
N ILE A 70 -2.32 -20.21 -7.48
CA ILE A 70 -2.63 -19.26 -8.55
C ILE A 70 -1.37 -19.05 -9.38
N ARG A 71 -1.36 -19.59 -10.59
CA ARG A 71 -0.28 -19.53 -11.57
C ARG A 71 -0.87 -19.29 -12.95
N ALA A 72 -0.05 -18.85 -13.89
CA ALA A 72 -0.49 -18.58 -15.24
C ALA A 72 -1.19 -19.77 -15.93
N ASN A 73 -0.76 -21.00 -15.64
CA ASN A 73 -1.30 -22.22 -16.24
C ASN A 73 -2.42 -22.89 -15.44
N THR A 74 -2.73 -22.41 -14.22
CA THR A 74 -3.77 -23.00 -13.37
C THR A 74 -4.98 -22.11 -13.18
N VAL A 75 -4.84 -20.78 -13.40
CA VAL A 75 -5.92 -19.82 -13.18
C VAL A 75 -6.91 -19.83 -14.36
N ASN A 76 -7.86 -20.73 -14.32
CA ASN A 76 -8.95 -20.78 -15.28
C ASN A 76 -10.31 -20.38 -14.68
N GLN A 77 -10.40 -20.31 -13.36
CA GLN A 77 -11.58 -19.84 -12.63
C GLN A 77 -11.20 -19.45 -11.20
N LEU A 78 -11.58 -18.23 -10.79
CA LEU A 78 -11.50 -17.77 -9.41
C LEU A 78 -12.92 -17.59 -8.86
N GLU A 79 -13.18 -18.10 -7.68
CA GLU A 79 -14.45 -17.93 -6.96
C GLU A 79 -14.17 -17.33 -5.57
N ILE A 80 -15.07 -16.43 -5.12
CA ILE A 80 -15.04 -15.93 -3.75
C ILE A 80 -15.49 -17.04 -2.83
N VAL A 81 -14.64 -17.46 -1.91
CA VAL A 81 -14.92 -18.51 -0.93
C VAL A 81 -15.24 -17.96 0.46
N SER A 82 -14.85 -16.74 0.73
CA SER A 82 -15.14 -16.05 1.99
C SER A 82 -15.13 -14.54 1.79
N SER A 83 -15.93 -13.84 2.60
CA SER A 83 -15.93 -12.37 2.62
C SER A 83 -15.97 -11.90 4.06
N PHE A 84 -15.18 -10.86 4.35
CA PHE A 84 -15.12 -10.18 5.65
C PHE A 84 -15.44 -8.71 5.45
N ALA A 85 -15.94 -8.06 6.47
CA ALA A 85 -16.23 -6.63 6.42
C ALA A 85 -15.44 -5.90 7.51
N LEU A 86 -14.76 -4.81 7.11
CA LEU A 86 -14.17 -3.86 8.05
C LEU A 86 -15.19 -2.83 8.55
N GLY A 87 -16.26 -2.62 7.78
CA GLY A 87 -17.19 -1.50 8.02
C GLY A 87 -16.69 -0.16 7.51
N ASP A 88 -15.47 -0.09 7.00
CA ASP A 88 -14.83 1.10 6.43
C ASP A 88 -13.84 0.71 5.32
N SER A 89 -13.38 1.68 4.51
CA SER A 89 -12.53 1.40 3.34
C SER A 89 -11.29 0.58 3.70
N VAL A 90 -10.98 -0.42 2.87
CA VAL A 90 -9.77 -1.25 2.99
C VAL A 90 -8.65 -0.61 2.18
N ARG A 91 -7.52 -0.31 2.83
CA ARG A 91 -6.34 0.31 2.21
C ARG A 91 -5.20 -0.66 2.02
N SER A 92 -5.03 -1.60 2.93
CA SER A 92 -3.99 -2.62 2.84
C SER A 92 -4.46 -3.96 3.39
N ILE A 93 -3.99 -5.03 2.76
CA ILE A 93 -4.23 -6.42 3.16
C ILE A 93 -2.90 -7.15 3.14
N ALA A 94 -2.65 -7.99 4.14
CA ALA A 94 -1.47 -8.83 4.21
C ALA A 94 -1.78 -10.20 4.82
N PHE A 95 -1.24 -11.26 4.21
CA PHE A 95 -1.19 -12.58 4.86
C PHE A 95 0.02 -12.67 5.78
N THR A 96 -0.10 -13.43 6.85
CA THR A 96 1.08 -13.89 7.60
C THR A 96 1.98 -14.77 6.71
N PRO A 97 3.31 -14.83 6.96
CA PRO A 97 4.21 -15.65 6.16
C PRO A 97 3.89 -17.16 6.16
N ASP A 98 3.21 -17.64 7.18
CA ASP A 98 2.69 -19.02 7.26
C ASP A 98 1.32 -19.20 6.57
N GLY A 99 0.72 -18.12 6.08
CA GLY A 99 -0.59 -18.11 5.42
C GLY A 99 -1.77 -18.40 6.33
N GLN A 100 -1.57 -18.50 7.67
CA GLN A 100 -2.64 -18.89 8.59
C GLN A 100 -3.55 -17.74 8.98
N ALA A 101 -3.06 -16.50 8.92
CA ALA A 101 -3.87 -15.32 9.22
C ALA A 101 -3.84 -14.30 8.08
N LEU A 102 -4.93 -13.54 7.99
CA LEU A 102 -5.10 -12.42 7.09
C LEU A 102 -5.36 -11.16 7.93
N ALA A 103 -4.58 -10.12 7.70
CA ALA A 103 -4.81 -8.80 8.28
C ALA A 103 -5.30 -7.84 7.21
N ALA A 104 -6.22 -6.94 7.58
CA ALA A 104 -6.65 -5.83 6.74
C ALA A 104 -6.77 -4.55 7.56
N ALA A 105 -6.42 -3.44 6.95
CA ALA A 105 -6.40 -2.13 7.56
C ALA A 105 -6.96 -1.07 6.62
N GLY A 106 -7.38 0.05 7.21
CA GLY A 106 -7.90 1.18 6.44
C GLY A 106 -8.53 2.22 7.36
N GLY A 107 -9.75 2.65 7.02
CA GLY A 107 -10.54 3.58 7.80
C GLY A 107 -10.68 4.95 7.15
N ASN A 108 -11.90 5.51 7.21
CA ASN A 108 -12.22 6.89 6.85
C ASN A 108 -13.16 7.54 7.89
N THR A 109 -13.80 6.74 8.76
CA THR A 109 -14.91 7.16 9.62
C THR A 109 -14.58 7.20 11.11
N GLY A 110 -13.29 6.98 11.47
CA GLY A 110 -12.81 7.17 12.84
C GLY A 110 -12.43 5.88 13.59
N GLU A 111 -12.63 4.72 13.00
CA GLU A 111 -12.11 3.45 13.53
C GLU A 111 -10.89 3.04 12.71
N TYR A 112 -9.71 3.45 13.17
CA TYR A 112 -8.44 3.23 12.48
C TYR A 112 -7.76 1.97 13.03
N ALA A 113 -8.44 0.83 12.88
CA ALA A 113 -8.01 -0.45 13.42
C ALA A 113 -7.53 -1.41 12.32
N ILE A 114 -6.73 -2.37 12.72
CA ILE A 114 -6.30 -3.49 11.90
C ILE A 114 -7.08 -4.71 12.37
N TYR A 115 -7.81 -5.32 11.46
CA TYR A 115 -8.59 -6.52 11.71
C TYR A 115 -7.82 -7.75 11.26
N ILE A 116 -7.85 -8.81 12.05
CA ILE A 116 -7.12 -10.05 11.78
C ILE A 116 -8.07 -11.23 11.86
N TRP A 117 -8.04 -12.09 10.84
CA TRP A 117 -8.84 -13.32 10.76
C TRP A 117 -7.94 -14.54 10.59
N ASP A 118 -8.35 -15.65 11.18
CA ASP A 118 -7.83 -16.97 10.86
C ASP A 118 -8.35 -17.40 9.46
N VAL A 119 -7.44 -17.71 8.57
CA VAL A 119 -7.77 -17.98 7.14
C VAL A 119 -8.59 -19.27 6.98
N ALA A 120 -8.31 -20.29 7.79
CA ALA A 120 -8.95 -21.60 7.65
C ALA A 120 -10.39 -21.59 8.14
N SER A 121 -10.65 -20.94 9.29
CA SER A 121 -11.98 -20.87 9.90
C SER A 121 -12.77 -19.65 9.49
N GLY A 122 -12.11 -18.59 8.98
CA GLY A 122 -12.70 -17.29 8.71
C GLY A 122 -13.09 -16.50 9.97
N GLN A 123 -12.70 -16.99 11.16
CA GLN A 123 -13.06 -16.31 12.41
C GLN A 123 -12.12 -15.15 12.72
N PRO A 124 -12.63 -14.06 13.31
CA PRO A 124 -11.78 -12.97 13.79
C PRO A 124 -10.90 -13.47 14.95
N VAL A 125 -9.60 -13.18 14.88
CA VAL A 125 -8.63 -13.53 15.94
C VAL A 125 -8.10 -12.29 16.67
N GLY A 126 -8.27 -11.09 16.11
CA GLY A 126 -7.83 -9.87 16.79
C GLY A 126 -8.24 -8.59 16.08
N ILE A 127 -8.27 -7.52 16.88
CA ILE A 127 -8.41 -6.14 16.39
C ILE A 127 -7.33 -5.31 17.07
N LEU A 128 -6.46 -4.69 16.28
CA LEU A 128 -5.37 -3.86 16.77
C LEU A 128 -5.70 -2.40 16.52
N GLY A 129 -6.04 -1.66 17.55
CA GLY A 129 -6.29 -0.22 17.53
C GLY A 129 -5.04 0.58 17.90
N GLY A 130 -5.15 1.90 17.93
CA GLY A 130 -4.12 2.80 18.46
C GLY A 130 -3.56 3.82 17.46
N HIS A 131 -3.87 3.70 16.17
CA HIS A 131 -3.72 4.82 15.24
C HIS A 131 -4.85 5.84 15.44
N HIS A 132 -4.57 7.10 15.08
CA HIS A 132 -5.50 8.22 15.24
C HIS A 132 -5.96 8.80 13.91
N ASP A 133 -5.56 8.17 12.81
CA ASP A 133 -5.94 8.51 11.44
C ASP A 133 -5.79 7.28 10.54
N ILE A 134 -6.14 7.40 9.26
CA ILE A 134 -6.16 6.32 8.26
C ILE A 134 -4.89 5.48 8.32
N VAL A 135 -5.04 4.17 8.42
CA VAL A 135 -3.96 3.20 8.28
C VAL A 135 -3.82 2.87 6.79
N TRP A 136 -2.72 3.33 6.19
CA TRP A 136 -2.49 3.20 4.75
C TRP A 136 -1.89 1.87 4.34
N ASP A 137 -0.99 1.34 5.15
CA ASP A 137 -0.26 0.12 4.79
C ASP A 137 0.11 -0.69 6.02
N ILE A 138 0.16 -2.02 5.84
CA ILE A 138 0.57 -3.00 6.85
C ILE A 138 1.52 -4.03 6.24
N ALA A 139 2.47 -4.50 7.02
CA ALA A 139 3.39 -5.56 6.62
C ALA A 139 3.72 -6.47 7.80
N PHE A 140 3.69 -7.79 7.58
CA PHE A 140 4.24 -8.75 8.53
C PHE A 140 5.76 -8.86 8.35
N SER A 141 6.48 -9.06 9.45
CA SER A 141 7.89 -9.47 9.39
C SER A 141 8.03 -10.86 8.77
N PRO A 142 9.13 -11.17 8.08
CA PRO A 142 9.33 -12.46 7.41
C PRO A 142 9.24 -13.68 8.34
N ASP A 143 9.55 -13.52 9.63
CA ASP A 143 9.39 -14.55 10.66
C ASP A 143 7.95 -14.66 11.19
N GLY A 144 7.05 -13.76 10.77
CA GLY A 144 5.64 -13.73 11.17
C GLY A 144 5.38 -13.32 12.61
N GLN A 145 6.37 -12.77 13.33
CA GLN A 145 6.19 -12.36 14.72
C GLN A 145 5.63 -10.94 14.83
N LEU A 146 6.10 -10.03 13.99
CA LEU A 146 5.74 -8.62 14.04
C LEU A 146 4.78 -8.23 12.92
N LEU A 147 3.93 -7.26 13.23
CA LEU A 147 3.13 -6.51 12.27
C LEU A 147 3.53 -5.03 12.37
N ALA A 148 3.96 -4.45 11.28
CA ALA A 148 4.16 -3.02 11.14
C ALA A 148 2.95 -2.40 10.44
N SER A 149 2.52 -1.23 10.92
CA SER A 149 1.45 -0.43 10.32
C SER A 149 1.85 1.04 10.25
N VAL A 150 1.40 1.74 9.21
CA VAL A 150 1.70 3.17 8.98
C VAL A 150 0.42 3.95 8.73
N SER A 151 0.40 5.21 9.21
CA SER A 151 -0.82 6.01 9.24
C SER A 151 -0.59 7.46 8.85
N SER A 152 -1.67 8.11 8.44
CA SER A 152 -1.75 9.57 8.29
C SER A 152 -1.50 10.33 9.59
N ASP A 153 -1.58 9.68 10.76
CA ASP A 153 -1.24 10.28 12.06
C ASP A 153 0.26 10.55 12.22
N GLY A 154 1.08 10.22 11.22
CA GLY A 154 2.52 10.43 11.22
C GLY A 154 3.29 9.38 12.02
N THR A 155 2.69 8.23 12.31
CA THR A 155 3.34 7.15 13.07
C THR A 155 3.44 5.85 12.28
N ALA A 156 4.52 5.10 12.54
CA ALA A 156 4.55 3.67 12.29
C ALA A 156 4.52 2.94 13.63
N GLN A 157 3.60 1.98 13.77
CA GLN A 157 3.49 1.13 14.96
C GLN A 157 3.93 -0.27 14.59
N ILE A 158 4.82 -0.82 15.39
CA ILE A 158 5.33 -2.18 15.28
C ILE A 158 4.85 -2.96 16.50
N ARG A 159 4.25 -4.13 16.27
CA ARG A 159 3.58 -4.92 17.30
C ARG A 159 3.91 -6.39 17.20
N ASP A 160 3.97 -7.07 18.34
CA ASP A 160 3.60 -8.48 18.41
C ASP A 160 2.08 -8.56 18.16
N TRP A 161 1.68 -8.99 16.99
CA TRP A 161 0.27 -8.96 16.60
C TRP A 161 -0.57 -10.03 17.31
N ARG A 162 0.06 -11.12 17.80
CA ARG A 162 -0.62 -12.17 18.57
C ARG A 162 -0.90 -11.76 20.01
N ALA A 163 0.07 -11.08 20.64
CA ALA A 163 -0.10 -10.50 21.96
C ALA A 163 -0.89 -9.19 21.95
N GLY A 164 -0.87 -8.48 20.82
CA GLY A 164 -1.43 -7.15 20.66
C GLY A 164 -0.55 -6.03 21.21
N ASP A 165 0.62 -6.37 21.76
CA ASP A 165 1.52 -5.42 22.41
C ASP A 165 2.29 -4.56 21.38
N ILE A 166 2.34 -3.25 21.66
CA ILE A 166 3.17 -2.32 20.87
C ILE A 166 4.64 -2.49 21.31
N GLU A 167 5.47 -2.99 20.41
CA GLU A 167 6.92 -3.06 20.64
C GLU A 167 7.57 -1.70 20.42
N LYS A 168 7.15 -1.00 19.38
CA LYS A 168 7.72 0.29 18.99
C LYS A 168 6.72 1.20 18.29
N VAL A 169 6.81 2.49 18.61
CA VAL A 169 6.21 3.57 17.80
C VAL A 169 7.34 4.43 17.25
N LEU A 170 7.37 4.62 15.94
CA LEU A 170 8.25 5.53 15.24
C LEU A 170 7.43 6.75 14.82
N ASN A 171 7.94 7.96 15.09
CA ASN A 171 7.27 9.21 14.75
C ASN A 171 7.96 9.86 13.55
N PHE A 172 7.17 10.40 12.63
CA PHE A 172 7.63 11.02 11.40
C PHE A 172 7.12 12.46 11.31
N PRO A 173 7.81 13.33 10.56
CA PRO A 173 7.42 14.74 10.44
C PRO A 173 6.15 14.96 9.61
N GLY A 174 5.65 13.95 8.90
CA GLY A 174 4.45 14.00 8.07
C GLY A 174 3.78 12.64 7.97
N GLN A 175 2.78 12.53 7.11
CA GLN A 175 2.06 11.28 6.87
C GLN A 175 3.00 10.18 6.36
N VAL A 176 2.83 8.98 6.84
CA VAL A 176 3.49 7.76 6.35
C VAL A 176 2.45 6.83 5.74
N VAL A 177 2.77 6.31 4.54
CA VAL A 177 1.75 5.68 3.68
C VAL A 177 2.18 4.34 3.09
N SER A 178 3.43 3.94 3.25
CA SER A 178 3.88 2.61 2.84
C SER A 178 4.93 2.05 3.77
N VAL A 179 4.90 0.75 4.03
CA VAL A 179 5.79 0.06 4.94
C VAL A 179 6.18 -1.31 4.40
N GLY A 180 7.41 -1.74 4.65
CA GLY A 180 7.85 -3.08 4.30
C GLY A 180 9.08 -3.50 5.09
N PHE A 181 9.11 -4.76 5.49
CA PHE A 181 10.32 -5.39 6.02
C PHE A 181 11.21 -5.83 4.87
N SER A 182 12.52 -5.78 5.07
CA SER A 182 13.46 -6.45 4.18
C SER A 182 13.26 -7.97 4.21
N PRO A 183 13.57 -8.70 3.13
CA PRO A 183 13.37 -10.16 3.08
C PRO A 183 14.10 -10.96 4.16
N ASP A 184 15.23 -10.43 4.65
CA ASP A 184 16.00 -11.02 5.76
C ASP A 184 15.47 -10.62 7.15
N GLY A 185 14.44 -9.77 7.21
CA GLY A 185 13.84 -9.27 8.45
C GLY A 185 14.72 -8.30 9.25
N GLN A 186 15.87 -7.87 8.71
CA GLN A 186 16.82 -7.03 9.47
C GLN A 186 16.49 -5.54 9.39
N THR A 187 15.74 -5.10 8.40
CA THR A 187 15.38 -3.69 8.22
C THR A 187 13.89 -3.48 8.00
N LEU A 188 13.39 -2.35 8.48
CA LEU A 188 12.05 -1.83 8.20
C LEU A 188 12.20 -0.55 7.39
N ALA A 189 11.53 -0.47 6.24
CA ALA A 189 11.41 0.75 5.45
C ALA A 189 10.02 1.35 5.61
N VAL A 190 9.98 2.67 5.82
CA VAL A 190 8.75 3.46 5.94
C VAL A 190 8.80 4.59 4.94
N GLY A 191 7.84 4.68 4.06
CA GLY A 191 7.70 5.71 3.03
C GLY A 191 6.62 6.72 3.38
N GLY A 192 6.88 8.00 3.12
CA GLY A 192 5.91 9.02 3.40
C GLY A 192 6.36 10.42 3.01
N VAL A 193 5.68 11.42 3.57
CA VAL A 193 5.95 12.85 3.34
C VAL A 193 6.86 13.38 4.43
N ASP A 194 7.92 14.07 4.02
CA ASP A 194 8.82 14.77 4.93
C ASP A 194 8.52 16.26 4.93
N THR A 195 7.93 16.76 6.01
CA THR A 195 7.61 18.17 6.20
C THR A 195 8.66 18.91 7.06
N SER A 196 9.80 18.27 7.35
CA SER A 196 10.85 18.85 8.22
C SER A 196 11.61 20.02 7.61
N GLN A 197 11.49 20.22 6.29
CA GLN A 197 12.08 21.36 5.57
C GLN A 197 10.97 22.36 5.20
N ASP A 198 11.12 23.61 5.61
CA ASP A 198 10.14 24.67 5.33
C ASP A 198 9.84 24.81 3.83
N GLN A 199 8.56 24.71 3.47
CA GLN A 199 7.92 25.04 2.19
C GLN A 199 8.01 24.01 1.03
N ILE A 200 8.74 22.92 1.12
CA ILE A 200 8.72 21.87 0.09
C ILE A 200 8.35 20.57 0.75
N GLN A 201 7.19 20.00 0.36
CA GLN A 201 6.86 18.63 0.74
C GLN A 201 7.78 17.69 -0.03
N ASN A 202 8.79 17.17 0.64
CA ASN A 202 9.67 16.16 0.12
C ASN A 202 9.11 14.79 0.53
N ALA A 203 9.32 13.77 -0.27
CA ALA A 203 9.14 12.42 0.18
C ALA A 203 10.43 11.89 0.78
N ALA A 204 10.28 10.94 1.67
CA ALA A 204 11.40 10.19 2.18
C ALA A 204 11.02 8.72 2.40
N VAL A 205 12.04 7.88 2.29
CA VAL A 205 12.02 6.52 2.81
C VAL A 205 12.99 6.47 3.97
N TRP A 206 12.46 6.19 5.15
CA TRP A 206 13.27 6.01 6.36
C TRP A 206 13.49 4.52 6.59
N MET A 207 14.72 4.11 6.81
CA MET A 207 15.10 2.73 7.07
C MET A 207 15.61 2.58 8.50
N TYR A 208 15.12 1.57 9.19
CA TYR A 208 15.45 1.27 10.58
C TYR A 208 15.94 -0.16 10.74
N ALA A 209 16.88 -0.38 11.66
CA ALA A 209 17.29 -1.72 12.07
C ALA A 209 16.20 -2.35 12.95
N VAL A 210 15.72 -3.53 12.58
CA VAL A 210 14.73 -4.28 13.37
C VAL A 210 15.33 -4.70 14.71
N GLY A 211 14.53 -4.70 15.76
CA GLY A 211 14.92 -5.00 17.13
C GLY A 211 15.51 -3.81 17.89
N SER A 212 16.53 -3.15 17.35
CA SER A 212 17.07 -1.93 17.98
C SER A 212 16.30 -0.67 17.65
N TRP A 213 15.59 -0.67 16.53
CA TRP A 213 14.84 0.46 15.98
C TRP A 213 15.69 1.72 15.78
N SER A 214 17.01 1.52 15.60
CA SER A 214 17.93 2.60 15.28
C SER A 214 17.79 3.00 13.81
N PRO A 215 17.81 4.32 13.49
CA PRO A 215 17.78 4.76 12.11
C PRO A 215 19.07 4.36 11.39
N LEU A 216 18.93 3.84 10.18
CA LEU A 216 20.03 3.42 9.30
C LEU A 216 20.26 4.43 8.17
N LEU A 217 19.23 4.66 7.37
CA LEU A 217 19.28 5.53 6.20
C LEU A 217 17.99 6.36 6.10
N LYS A 218 18.13 7.53 5.47
CA LYS A 218 17.02 8.32 4.97
C LYS A 218 17.26 8.59 3.50
N LEU A 219 16.41 8.01 2.65
CA LEU A 219 16.43 8.25 1.21
C LEU A 219 15.46 9.39 0.95
N SER A 220 15.93 10.51 0.41
CA SER A 220 15.11 11.69 0.16
C SER A 220 14.98 11.93 -1.33
N GLU A 221 13.77 12.24 -1.77
CA GLU A 221 13.45 12.62 -3.14
C GLU A 221 12.41 13.75 -3.15
N TYR A 222 12.31 14.46 -4.26
CA TYR A 222 11.29 15.50 -4.46
C TYR A 222 9.92 14.89 -4.84
N MET A 223 9.46 13.87 -4.10
CA MET A 223 8.34 13.02 -4.53
C MET A 223 7.51 12.57 -3.32
N ASN A 224 6.19 12.43 -3.47
CA ASN A 224 5.39 11.72 -2.49
C ASN A 224 5.50 10.20 -2.75
N ILE A 225 6.04 9.46 -1.81
CA ILE A 225 6.08 8.00 -1.85
C ILE A 225 4.70 7.46 -1.45
N THR A 226 4.06 6.69 -2.33
CA THR A 226 2.78 6.02 -2.06
C THR A 226 2.91 4.51 -1.99
N ALA A 227 3.99 3.95 -2.53
CA ALA A 227 4.24 2.52 -2.51
C ALA A 227 5.75 2.23 -2.47
N LEU A 228 6.12 1.20 -1.72
CA LEU A 228 7.48 0.68 -1.60
C LEU A 228 7.52 -0.82 -1.92
N ALA A 229 8.65 -1.29 -2.44
CA ALA A 229 8.93 -2.72 -2.53
C ALA A 229 10.44 -2.99 -2.41
N TYR A 230 10.80 -4.00 -1.62
CA TYR A 230 12.15 -4.56 -1.60
C TYR A 230 12.32 -5.59 -2.72
N SER A 231 13.52 -5.67 -3.29
CA SER A 231 13.90 -6.82 -4.10
C SER A 231 14.02 -8.08 -3.24
N PRO A 232 13.81 -9.29 -3.78
CA PRO A 232 13.84 -10.53 -3.01
C PRO A 232 15.17 -10.81 -2.31
N ASN A 233 16.28 -10.28 -2.84
CA ASN A 233 17.62 -10.37 -2.23
C ASN A 233 17.91 -9.26 -1.21
N GLY A 234 16.95 -8.34 -0.98
CA GLY A 234 17.10 -7.21 -0.07
C GLY A 234 18.04 -6.10 -0.54
N GLY A 235 18.75 -6.27 -1.66
CA GLY A 235 19.80 -5.33 -2.13
C GLY A 235 19.29 -4.06 -2.79
N THR A 236 18.01 -4.03 -3.15
CA THR A 236 17.36 -2.91 -3.82
C THR A 236 16.01 -2.60 -3.17
N ILE A 237 15.68 -1.33 -3.06
CA ILE A 237 14.33 -0.86 -2.71
C ILE A 237 13.84 0.09 -3.81
N ILE A 238 12.57 -0.03 -4.17
CA ILE A 238 11.91 0.87 -5.11
C ILE A 238 10.80 1.63 -4.41
N GLY A 239 10.65 2.90 -4.77
CA GLY A 239 9.58 3.75 -4.26
C GLY A 239 8.93 4.53 -5.39
N GLY A 240 7.61 4.50 -5.45
CA GLY A 240 6.81 5.21 -6.44
C GLY A 240 5.72 6.06 -5.81
N GLY A 241 5.22 7.06 -6.55
CA GLY A 241 4.20 7.92 -6.00
C GLY A 241 3.64 8.97 -6.97
N THR A 242 3.14 10.07 -6.39
CA THR A 242 2.36 11.09 -7.12
C THR A 242 3.16 11.90 -8.12
N SER A 243 4.48 11.93 -8.02
CA SER A 243 5.38 12.69 -8.89
C SER A 243 5.68 12.04 -10.25
N ARG A 244 5.00 10.95 -10.58
CA ARG A 244 5.13 10.25 -11.88
C ARG A 244 6.48 9.55 -12.08
N ASN A 245 7.21 9.31 -11.00
CA ASN A 245 8.49 8.63 -11.04
C ASN A 245 8.49 7.46 -10.07
N VAL A 246 9.26 6.44 -10.38
CA VAL A 246 9.66 5.42 -9.44
C VAL A 246 11.17 5.49 -9.31
N GLN A 247 11.62 5.73 -8.10
CA GLN A 247 13.05 5.76 -7.81
C GLN A 247 13.51 4.39 -7.33
N VAL A 248 14.68 4.00 -7.78
CA VAL A 248 15.34 2.74 -7.42
C VAL A 248 16.61 3.08 -6.64
N TRP A 249 16.77 2.52 -5.44
CA TRP A 249 17.96 2.73 -4.59
C TRP A 249 18.60 1.41 -4.19
N ARG A 250 19.88 1.47 -3.92
CA ARG A 250 20.59 0.43 -3.20
C ARG A 250 20.27 0.54 -1.71
N THR A 251 20.01 -0.58 -1.06
CA THR A 251 19.68 -0.59 0.38
C THR A 251 20.87 -0.44 1.30
N ASP A 252 22.06 -0.83 0.86
CA ASP A 252 23.31 -0.78 1.65
C ASP A 252 23.89 0.63 1.78
N THR A 253 23.73 1.46 0.74
CA THR A 253 24.33 2.80 0.66
C THR A 253 23.31 3.92 0.56
N GLY A 254 22.05 3.59 0.23
CA GLY A 254 21.03 4.59 -0.12
C GLY A 254 21.28 5.26 -1.47
N ALA A 255 22.24 4.80 -2.26
CA ALA A 255 22.56 5.41 -3.54
C ALA A 255 21.45 5.18 -4.57
N PRO A 256 20.97 6.25 -5.26
CA PRO A 256 20.03 6.10 -6.36
C PRO A 256 20.69 5.37 -7.53
N GLN A 257 19.95 4.44 -8.13
CA GLN A 257 20.39 3.68 -9.32
C GLN A 257 19.73 4.20 -10.59
N PHE A 258 18.40 4.23 -10.59
CA PHE A 258 17.60 4.64 -11.74
C PHE A 258 16.37 5.42 -11.29
N THR A 259 15.85 6.23 -12.22
CA THR A 259 14.50 6.79 -12.12
C THR A 259 13.68 6.25 -13.29
N LEU A 260 12.56 5.59 -12.98
CA LEU A 260 11.61 5.05 -13.95
C LEU A 260 10.51 6.08 -14.16
N TYR A 261 10.42 6.66 -15.37
CA TYR A 261 9.52 7.77 -15.64
C TYR A 261 8.16 7.28 -16.17
N HIS A 262 7.09 7.80 -15.57
CA HIS A 262 5.71 7.51 -15.95
C HIS A 262 4.99 8.76 -16.46
N ALA A 263 3.91 8.57 -17.22
CA ALA A 263 3.08 9.68 -17.68
C ALA A 263 2.23 10.29 -16.56
N HIS A 264 1.81 9.45 -15.61
CA HIS A 264 0.95 9.81 -14.47
C HIS A 264 1.46 9.20 -13.16
N GLN A 265 0.77 9.50 -12.06
CA GLN A 265 1.11 8.96 -10.73
C GLN A 265 1.15 7.43 -10.73
N VAL A 266 2.02 6.90 -9.89
CA VAL A 266 2.17 5.45 -9.64
C VAL A 266 1.47 5.12 -8.33
N SER A 267 0.53 4.19 -8.39
CA SER A 267 -0.28 3.76 -7.24
C SER A 267 0.31 2.57 -6.50
N LYS A 268 0.95 1.65 -7.23
CA LYS A 268 1.56 0.44 -6.68
C LYS A 268 2.86 0.10 -7.39
N VAL A 269 3.80 -0.47 -6.65
CA VAL A 269 5.04 -1.04 -7.17
C VAL A 269 5.24 -2.43 -6.56
N VAL A 270 5.70 -3.38 -7.37
CA VAL A 270 6.10 -4.73 -6.94
C VAL A 270 7.30 -5.20 -7.73
N ILE A 271 8.07 -6.12 -7.18
CA ILE A 271 9.23 -6.75 -7.84
C ILE A 271 8.95 -8.24 -7.98
N SER A 272 9.29 -8.82 -9.12
CA SER A 272 9.17 -10.25 -9.38
C SER A 272 10.05 -11.08 -8.43
N PRO A 273 9.66 -12.34 -8.11
CA PRO A 273 10.42 -13.18 -7.18
C PRO A 273 11.86 -13.48 -7.59
N ASP A 274 12.19 -13.37 -8.88
CA ASP A 274 13.56 -13.49 -9.39
C ASP A 274 14.38 -12.19 -9.24
N GLY A 275 13.72 -11.08 -8.87
CA GLY A 275 14.33 -9.76 -8.74
C GLY A 275 14.68 -9.06 -10.05
N LEU A 276 14.22 -9.57 -11.20
CA LEU A 276 14.60 -9.04 -12.51
C LEU A 276 13.58 -8.06 -13.10
N THR A 277 12.30 -8.16 -12.70
CA THR A 277 11.24 -7.31 -13.24
C THR A 277 10.58 -6.50 -12.13
N ALA A 278 10.44 -5.19 -12.34
CA ALA A 278 9.54 -4.36 -11.56
C ALA A 278 8.23 -4.15 -12.34
N ALA A 279 7.09 -4.26 -11.65
CA ALA A 279 5.78 -3.91 -12.19
C ALA A 279 5.22 -2.72 -11.43
N THR A 280 4.65 -1.77 -12.15
CA THR A 280 4.08 -0.54 -11.58
C THR A 280 2.65 -0.35 -12.07
N GLY A 281 1.73 -0.11 -11.14
CA GLY A 281 0.33 0.23 -11.43
C GLY A 281 0.18 1.74 -11.58
N THR A 282 -0.52 2.17 -12.61
CA THR A 282 -0.70 3.59 -12.91
C THR A 282 -2.00 3.85 -13.67
N CYS A 283 -2.32 5.12 -13.84
CA CYS A 283 -3.28 5.59 -14.82
C CYS A 283 -2.55 5.98 -16.11
N ALA A 284 -3.01 5.52 -17.26
CA ALA A 284 -2.45 5.90 -18.57
C ALA A 284 -3.13 7.14 -19.14
N THR A 285 -4.43 7.33 -18.87
CA THR A 285 -5.22 8.45 -19.40
C THR A 285 -6.13 9.01 -18.32
N VAL A 286 -6.08 10.33 -18.13
CA VAL A 286 -6.93 11.06 -17.18
C VAL A 286 -7.84 12.01 -17.98
N VAL A 287 -9.16 11.90 -17.77
CA VAL A 287 -10.16 12.78 -18.36
C VAL A 287 -11.02 13.37 -17.22
N ASN A 288 -11.12 14.69 -17.16
CA ASN A 288 -11.87 15.40 -16.10
C ASN A 288 -11.49 14.94 -14.67
N SER A 289 -10.20 14.71 -14.41
CA SER A 289 -9.64 14.18 -13.16
C SER A 289 -9.89 12.70 -12.89
N ASP A 290 -10.64 12.01 -13.72
CA ASP A 290 -10.89 10.57 -13.60
C ASP A 290 -9.92 9.77 -14.46
N CYS A 291 -9.46 8.64 -13.94
CA CYS A 291 -8.69 7.67 -14.72
C CYS A 291 -9.63 6.87 -15.61
N THR A 292 -9.45 7.00 -16.91
CA THR A 292 -10.27 6.31 -17.92
C THR A 292 -9.53 5.17 -18.63
N ASP A 293 -8.24 5.05 -18.40
CA ASP A 293 -7.39 3.97 -18.93
C ASP A 293 -6.26 3.72 -17.94
N GLY A 294 -6.36 2.64 -17.16
CA GLY A 294 -5.31 2.16 -16.27
C GLY A 294 -4.31 1.28 -17.00
N SER A 295 -3.10 1.23 -16.51
CA SER A 295 -2.06 0.38 -17.10
C SER A 295 -1.09 -0.16 -16.08
N VAL A 296 -0.46 -1.29 -16.43
CA VAL A 296 0.69 -1.84 -15.74
C VAL A 296 1.91 -1.64 -16.62
N TRP A 297 2.98 -1.06 -16.08
CA TRP A 297 4.24 -0.91 -16.78
C TRP A 297 5.27 -1.87 -16.19
N LEU A 298 5.97 -2.55 -17.08
CA LEU A 298 6.97 -3.57 -16.74
C LEU A 298 8.35 -3.04 -17.08
N TRP A 299 9.27 -3.19 -16.14
CA TRP A 299 10.61 -2.64 -16.21
C TRP A 299 11.65 -3.73 -15.95
N ASP A 300 12.67 -3.77 -16.78
CA ASP A 300 13.88 -4.52 -16.49
C ASP A 300 14.60 -3.84 -15.32
N LEU A 301 14.57 -4.43 -14.16
CA LEU A 301 15.08 -3.81 -12.93
C LEU A 301 16.61 -3.62 -12.93
N PRO A 302 17.41 -4.55 -13.46
CA PRO A 302 18.86 -4.36 -13.58
C PRO A 302 19.28 -3.16 -14.43
N THR A 303 18.52 -2.80 -15.47
CA THR A 303 18.89 -1.74 -16.41
C THR A 303 18.00 -0.50 -16.35
N GLY A 304 16.87 -0.56 -15.65
CA GLY A 304 15.87 0.50 -15.61
C GLY A 304 15.13 0.72 -16.95
N LYS A 305 15.21 -0.22 -17.89
CA LYS A 305 14.55 -0.10 -19.19
C LYS A 305 13.09 -0.55 -19.14
N LEU A 306 12.22 0.19 -19.80
CA LEU A 306 10.83 -0.22 -19.99
C LEU A 306 10.79 -1.46 -20.91
N LEU A 307 10.16 -2.53 -20.44
CA LEU A 307 9.94 -3.76 -21.19
C LEU A 307 8.62 -3.69 -21.96
N GLN A 308 7.51 -3.42 -21.25
CA GLN A 308 6.18 -3.46 -21.83
C GLN A 308 5.19 -2.62 -21.03
N LYS A 309 4.08 -2.24 -21.69
CA LYS A 309 2.89 -1.62 -21.07
C LYS A 309 1.68 -2.51 -21.31
N LEU A 310 0.97 -2.86 -20.23
CA LEU A 310 -0.27 -3.63 -20.28
C LEU A 310 -1.41 -2.65 -20.04
N ASN A 311 -2.09 -2.26 -21.09
CA ASN A 311 -3.15 -1.24 -21.10
C ASN A 311 -4.55 -1.85 -21.02
N GLY A 312 -5.58 -1.00 -21.02
CA GLY A 312 -6.99 -1.39 -21.17
C GLY A 312 -7.68 -1.74 -19.87
N PHE A 313 -7.20 -1.26 -18.72
CA PHE A 313 -7.99 -1.26 -17.49
C PHE A 313 -8.93 -0.05 -17.51
N PRO A 314 -10.24 -0.25 -17.25
CA PRO A 314 -11.20 0.86 -17.29
C PRO A 314 -10.99 1.94 -16.23
N ASN A 315 -10.12 1.70 -15.24
CA ASN A 315 -9.73 2.65 -14.20
C ASN A 315 -8.29 2.39 -13.75
N VAL A 316 -7.77 3.23 -12.84
CA VAL A 316 -6.43 3.10 -12.29
C VAL A 316 -6.16 1.67 -11.76
N VAL A 317 -4.96 1.16 -12.03
CA VAL A 317 -4.48 -0.09 -11.44
C VAL A 317 -3.91 0.24 -10.06
N GLU A 318 -4.64 -0.10 -9.00
CA GLU A 318 -4.27 0.24 -7.62
C GLU A 318 -3.50 -0.86 -6.91
N SER A 319 -3.59 -2.09 -7.41
CA SER A 319 -2.92 -3.20 -6.74
C SER A 319 -2.31 -4.21 -7.70
N LEU A 320 -1.15 -4.75 -7.30
CA LEU A 320 -0.34 -5.69 -8.08
C LEU A 320 0.25 -6.75 -7.15
N ALA A 321 0.37 -7.98 -7.63
CA ALA A 321 1.17 -9.03 -7.00
C ALA A 321 1.72 -10.00 -8.05
N PHE A 322 2.95 -10.47 -7.86
CA PHE A 322 3.46 -11.65 -8.57
C PHE A 322 3.09 -12.91 -7.81
N SER A 323 2.83 -14.01 -8.53
CA SER A 323 2.76 -15.33 -7.90
C SER A 323 4.13 -15.71 -7.31
N ALA A 324 4.12 -16.55 -6.26
CA ALA A 324 5.35 -16.93 -5.55
C ALA A 324 6.39 -17.62 -6.47
N ASP A 325 5.93 -18.34 -7.50
CA ASP A 325 6.79 -18.98 -8.50
C ASP A 325 7.19 -18.02 -9.65
N GLY A 326 6.71 -16.76 -9.62
CA GLY A 326 6.97 -15.76 -10.64
C GLY A 326 6.27 -15.98 -11.98
N SER A 327 5.43 -17.03 -12.13
CA SER A 327 4.80 -17.36 -13.42
C SER A 327 3.63 -16.48 -13.79
N ALA A 328 3.04 -15.78 -12.82
CA ALA A 328 1.87 -14.92 -13.03
C ALA A 328 2.06 -13.53 -12.39
N LEU A 329 1.49 -12.51 -13.05
CA LEU A 329 1.29 -11.18 -12.51
C LEU A 329 -0.21 -10.91 -12.40
N ILE A 330 -0.67 -10.58 -11.19
CA ILE A 330 -2.05 -10.26 -10.89
C ILE A 330 -2.17 -8.75 -10.75
N ALA A 331 -3.17 -8.17 -11.40
CA ALA A 331 -3.44 -6.74 -11.38
C ALA A 331 -4.90 -6.46 -11.05
N GLY A 332 -5.13 -5.60 -10.07
CA GLY A 332 -6.44 -5.16 -9.62
C GLY A 332 -6.67 -3.67 -9.90
N SER A 333 -7.81 -3.34 -10.47
CA SER A 333 -8.21 -1.97 -10.79
C SER A 333 -9.35 -1.50 -9.90
N ARG A 334 -9.40 -0.20 -9.66
CA ARG A 334 -10.41 0.44 -8.79
C ARG A 334 -11.85 0.17 -9.21
N ASN A 335 -12.12 -0.10 -10.48
CA ASN A 335 -13.45 -0.48 -10.95
C ASN A 335 -13.79 -1.97 -10.73
N GLY A 336 -12.89 -2.77 -10.14
CA GLY A 336 -13.04 -4.20 -9.88
C GLY A 336 -12.41 -5.12 -10.91
N THR A 337 -11.93 -4.62 -12.04
CA THR A 337 -11.26 -5.48 -13.02
C THR A 337 -10.04 -6.14 -12.39
N LEU A 338 -10.05 -7.46 -12.36
CA LEU A 338 -8.97 -8.33 -11.92
C LEU A 338 -8.45 -9.10 -13.11
N ARG A 339 -7.17 -8.90 -13.45
CA ARG A 339 -6.49 -9.60 -14.53
C ARG A 339 -5.31 -10.39 -14.02
N VAL A 340 -5.10 -11.56 -14.62
CA VAL A 340 -3.90 -12.37 -14.43
C VAL A 340 -3.19 -12.49 -15.76
N TYR A 341 -1.90 -12.19 -15.76
CA TYR A 341 -1.02 -12.28 -16.92
C TYR A 341 0.01 -13.38 -16.70
N SER A 342 0.31 -14.13 -17.77
CA SER A 342 1.51 -14.96 -17.81
C SER A 342 2.76 -14.08 -17.84
N THR A 343 3.78 -14.36 -17.02
CA THR A 343 5.01 -13.57 -17.06
C THR A 343 5.95 -13.97 -18.20
N SER A 344 5.71 -15.10 -18.87
CA SER A 344 6.55 -15.55 -19.99
C SER A 344 6.43 -14.66 -21.23
N ASP A 345 5.24 -14.07 -21.46
CA ASP A 345 4.94 -13.23 -22.64
C ASP A 345 4.01 -12.04 -22.31
N TYR A 346 3.61 -11.93 -21.04
CA TYR A 346 2.64 -10.96 -20.52
C TYR A 346 1.27 -10.98 -21.22
N SER A 347 0.89 -12.10 -21.78
CA SER A 347 -0.47 -12.31 -22.28
C SER A 347 -1.47 -12.44 -21.13
N PRO A 348 -2.70 -11.89 -21.24
CA PRO A 348 -3.75 -12.09 -20.26
C PRO A 348 -4.24 -13.55 -20.31
N VAL A 349 -4.22 -14.24 -19.18
CA VAL A 349 -4.68 -15.64 -19.07
C VAL A 349 -6.01 -15.76 -18.35
N PHE A 350 -6.39 -14.74 -17.58
CA PHE A 350 -7.66 -14.71 -16.87
C PHE A 350 -8.10 -13.26 -16.60
N GLU A 351 -9.43 -13.04 -16.67
CA GLU A 351 -10.04 -11.77 -16.29
C GLU A 351 -11.38 -12.02 -15.60
N THR A 352 -11.66 -11.24 -14.57
CA THR A 352 -12.96 -11.17 -13.89
C THR A 352 -13.18 -9.77 -13.32
N VAL A 353 -14.38 -9.55 -12.75
CA VAL A 353 -14.70 -8.30 -12.07
C VAL A 353 -15.07 -8.60 -10.63
N ALA A 354 -14.29 -8.07 -9.70
CA ALA A 354 -14.56 -8.15 -8.27
C ALA A 354 -15.68 -7.19 -7.87
N PRO A 355 -16.59 -7.59 -6.97
CA PRO A 355 -17.61 -6.71 -6.46
C PRO A 355 -16.99 -5.55 -5.65
N GLY A 356 -17.53 -4.33 -5.80
CA GLY A 356 -17.13 -3.15 -5.02
C GLY A 356 -15.79 -2.50 -5.41
N GLY A 357 -15.12 -2.99 -6.47
CA GLY A 357 -13.80 -2.48 -6.86
C GLY A 357 -12.64 -3.21 -6.18
N ILE A 358 -11.39 -2.81 -6.53
CA ILE A 358 -10.17 -3.33 -5.90
C ILE A 358 -9.28 -2.14 -5.56
N SER A 359 -9.10 -1.86 -4.27
CA SER A 359 -8.12 -0.88 -3.75
C SER A 359 -6.79 -1.56 -3.38
N THR A 360 -6.86 -2.82 -2.96
CA THR A 360 -5.69 -3.60 -2.54
C THR A 360 -5.89 -5.08 -2.83
N LEU A 361 -4.80 -5.82 -3.03
CA LEU A 361 -4.80 -7.27 -3.13
C LEU A 361 -3.54 -7.88 -2.51
N ALA A 362 -3.63 -9.12 -2.07
CA ALA A 362 -2.52 -9.92 -1.57
C ALA A 362 -2.69 -11.37 -1.95
N LEU A 363 -1.59 -12.06 -2.25
CA LEU A 363 -1.56 -13.52 -2.41
C LEU A 363 -1.09 -14.19 -1.11
N SER A 364 -1.70 -15.34 -0.77
CA SER A 364 -1.17 -16.18 0.29
C SER A 364 0.22 -16.70 -0.11
N PRO A 365 1.12 -16.97 0.87
CA PRO A 365 2.50 -17.42 0.57
C PRO A 365 2.59 -18.69 -0.26
N ASP A 366 1.63 -19.59 -0.11
CA ASP A 366 1.52 -20.82 -0.92
C ASP A 366 0.87 -20.58 -2.31
N GLY A 367 0.40 -19.35 -2.55
CA GLY A 367 -0.32 -18.96 -3.77
C GLY A 367 -1.71 -19.56 -3.90
N GLY A 368 -2.25 -20.22 -2.87
CA GLY A 368 -3.56 -20.90 -2.92
C GLY A 368 -4.75 -19.96 -2.83
N LEU A 369 -4.56 -18.78 -2.24
CA LEU A 369 -5.59 -17.78 -2.03
C LEU A 369 -5.16 -16.42 -2.54
N LEU A 370 -6.12 -15.68 -3.06
CA LEU A 370 -6.01 -14.25 -3.33
C LEU A 370 -6.98 -13.51 -2.41
N ALA A 371 -6.53 -12.49 -1.73
CA ALA A 371 -7.38 -11.56 -0.99
C ALA A 371 -7.50 -10.25 -1.77
N THR A 372 -8.70 -9.68 -1.85
CA THR A 372 -8.95 -8.34 -2.40
C THR A 372 -9.74 -7.50 -1.41
N GLY A 373 -9.37 -6.22 -1.28
CA GLY A 373 -10.10 -5.23 -0.50
C GLY A 373 -10.64 -4.11 -1.37
N ASN A 374 -11.70 -3.45 -0.92
CA ASN A 374 -12.34 -2.37 -1.64
C ASN A 374 -12.64 -1.14 -0.77
N ASP A 375 -13.06 -0.05 -1.41
CA ASP A 375 -13.42 1.20 -0.74
C ASP A 375 -14.72 1.10 0.09
N SER A 376 -15.52 0.04 -0.10
CA SER A 376 -16.75 -0.22 0.67
C SER A 376 -16.50 -0.98 1.98
N GLY A 377 -15.26 -1.43 2.21
CA GLY A 377 -14.87 -2.16 3.42
C GLY A 377 -14.93 -3.67 3.30
N ASP A 378 -15.19 -4.21 2.11
CA ASP A 378 -15.22 -5.66 1.93
C ASP A 378 -13.81 -6.21 1.68
N VAL A 379 -13.51 -7.33 2.31
CA VAL A 379 -12.35 -8.17 2.05
C VAL A 379 -12.83 -9.50 1.52
N ASN A 380 -12.49 -9.82 0.27
CA ASN A 380 -12.91 -11.06 -0.39
C ASN A 380 -11.72 -12.00 -0.53
N LEU A 381 -11.90 -13.27 -0.10
CA LEU A 381 -10.96 -14.34 -0.37
C LEU A 381 -11.40 -15.12 -1.62
N TRP A 382 -10.48 -15.30 -2.53
CA TRP A 382 -10.66 -16.00 -3.80
C TRP A 382 -9.80 -17.26 -3.83
N LYS A 383 -10.32 -18.28 -4.51
CA LYS A 383 -9.65 -19.56 -4.72
C LYS A 383 -9.84 -20.01 -6.15
N ILE A 384 -8.86 -20.75 -6.68
CA ILE A 384 -9.06 -21.52 -7.92
C ILE A 384 -10.02 -22.65 -7.64
N VAL A 385 -11.09 -22.71 -8.42
CA VAL A 385 -12.04 -23.84 -8.39
C VAL A 385 -11.83 -24.66 -9.65
N VAL A 386 -11.44 -25.92 -9.45
CA VAL A 386 -11.42 -26.90 -10.53
C VAL A 386 -12.81 -27.55 -10.55
N ARG A 387 -13.62 -27.22 -11.56
CA ARG A 387 -14.86 -27.95 -11.79
C ARG A 387 -14.52 -29.30 -12.47
N PRO A 388 -15.07 -30.39 -11.98
CA PRO A 388 -14.83 -31.70 -12.55
C PRO A 388 -15.33 -31.84 -14.00
#